data_5f89131642fabe90d954c05a6d949b66
#
_entry.id   5f89131642fabe90d954c05a6d949b66
#
_cell.length_a   1.000
_cell.length_b   1.000
_cell.length_c   1.000
_cell.angle_alpha   90.00
_cell.angle_beta   90.00
_cell.angle_gamma   90.00
#
_symmetry.space_group_name_H-M   'P 1'
#
loop_
_entity.id
_entity.type
_entity.pdbx_description
1 polymer ?
#
loop_
_entity_poly.entity_id
_entity_poly.type
_entity_poly.pdbx_seq_one_letter_code
_entity_poly.pdbx_strand_id
1 'polypeptide(L)'
;FPDARERNLEIEYQRNMERYQFLKWGQQSLDNFRAVPPGRGIVHQVNLEWIASVAREENGMWMPDSLVGTDSHTTMINGLGVLGWGVGGIEAEAVMLGQPIYMLLPEVVGFELTGTLRPGVTATDMTLRIVEMLREHGVVSKFVEFHGSGLASLTLPDRATIANMAPEYGATCGFFPVDETTLEYMRLSGRDPEHVENVKRYLSAQGMFYTPDSETPEFTSNLSLDLGDVEPAMAGPKRPQDRVDLSAMKSHWHESLVAPIGHSGHGVDATQTGQQIEVVGSDGETYKLKHGDIVISAITSCTNTSNPSVMLGAGILARNAVQKGLKVAPWSKPSLAPGSRVVTEYYDAAGLTVFLNQLGFHNVGYGCTTCIGNSGPLEPEIEAAIDEGNLIVGSVISGNRNFEGRVHQKVKANYLASPPLVVAYAIAGTLDIDFEQDPIGTDSEGQPVMLGDIWPTDGEIREVMAEAITPEMFNERYSTVMSEPRWDSIPSEASDLYPWAPESTYVRLPSFFEGIQPEPDPISSIEGAHVLLNLGDSVTTDHISPAGAFPHS
;
A
#
# COMPACT_ATOMS: atom_id res chain seq x y z
N PHE A 1 9.87 14.44 -12.30
CA PHE A 1 10.85 14.40 -13.39
C PHE A 1 10.77 13.04 -14.09
N PRO A 2 10.85 12.98 -15.43
CA PRO A 2 10.73 11.72 -16.19
C PRO A 2 11.77 10.66 -15.82
N ASP A 3 12.94 11.06 -15.34
CA ASP A 3 14.06 10.20 -14.93
C ASP A 3 14.13 9.95 -13.40
N ALA A 4 13.07 10.32 -12.67
CA ALA A 4 13.04 10.25 -11.21
C ALA A 4 13.33 8.83 -10.69
N ARG A 5 12.76 7.80 -11.30
CA ARG A 5 12.98 6.41 -10.91
C ARG A 5 14.46 6.02 -10.94
N GLU A 6 15.14 6.37 -12.02
CA GLU A 6 16.56 6.00 -12.21
C GLU A 6 17.46 6.73 -11.21
N ARG A 7 17.22 8.02 -11.02
CA ARG A 7 17.94 8.82 -10.02
C ARG A 7 17.71 8.30 -8.60
N ASN A 8 16.47 7.98 -8.25
CA ASN A 8 16.13 7.45 -6.93
C ASN A 8 16.79 6.08 -6.70
N LEU A 9 16.83 5.21 -7.72
CA LEU A 9 17.51 3.92 -7.63
C LEU A 9 19.02 4.08 -7.45
N GLU A 10 19.64 5.05 -8.11
CA GLU A 10 21.06 5.34 -7.93
C GLU A 10 21.37 5.80 -6.50
N ILE A 11 20.58 6.73 -5.97
CA ILE A 11 20.68 7.21 -4.58
C ILE A 11 20.46 6.06 -3.60
N GLU A 12 19.50 5.18 -3.86
CA GLU A 12 19.20 4.00 -3.07
C GLU A 12 20.43 3.09 -2.93
N TYR A 13 21.10 2.77 -4.06
CA TYR A 13 22.34 1.97 -4.04
C TYR A 13 23.48 2.68 -3.31
N GLN A 14 23.65 3.98 -3.53
CA GLN A 14 24.70 4.75 -2.84
C GLN A 14 24.52 4.75 -1.33
N ARG A 15 23.28 4.94 -0.84
CA ARG A 15 22.99 5.04 0.59
C ARG A 15 22.98 3.70 1.31
N ASN A 16 22.62 2.63 0.61
CA ASN A 16 22.38 1.32 1.21
C ASN A 16 23.41 0.26 0.80
N MET A 17 24.57 0.66 0.26
CA MET A 17 25.57 -0.29 -0.24
C MET A 17 26.00 -1.31 0.83
N GLU A 18 26.25 -0.89 2.07
CA GLU A 18 26.63 -1.81 3.16
C GLU A 18 25.54 -2.86 3.42
N ARG A 19 24.26 -2.46 3.44
CA ARG A 19 23.13 -3.39 3.57
C ARG A 19 23.11 -4.38 2.41
N TYR A 20 23.34 -3.90 1.20
CA TYR A 20 23.31 -4.76 0.01
C TYR A 20 24.49 -5.73 -0.04
N GLN A 21 25.66 -5.33 0.43
CA GLN A 21 26.79 -6.22 0.63
C GLN A 21 26.46 -7.34 1.64
N PHE A 22 25.83 -6.99 2.76
CA PHE A 22 25.37 -7.96 3.76
C PHE A 22 24.35 -8.95 3.19
N LEU A 23 23.34 -8.47 2.50
CA LEU A 23 22.32 -9.32 1.87
C LEU A 23 22.91 -10.19 0.75
N LYS A 24 23.87 -9.66 -0.01
CA LYS A 24 24.57 -10.42 -1.05
C LYS A 24 25.44 -11.52 -0.46
N TRP A 25 26.12 -11.24 0.66
CA TRP A 25 26.82 -12.25 1.43
C TRP A 25 25.86 -13.34 1.91
N GLY A 26 24.73 -12.98 2.51
CA GLY A 26 23.72 -13.93 2.96
C GLY A 26 23.21 -14.83 1.84
N GLN A 27 22.97 -14.27 0.64
CA GLN A 27 22.55 -15.04 -0.53
C GLN A 27 23.59 -16.08 -0.98
N GLN A 28 24.86 -15.85 -0.71
CA GLN A 28 25.95 -16.75 -1.10
C GLN A 28 26.35 -17.74 0.01
N SER A 29 26.08 -17.38 1.27
CA SER A 29 26.59 -18.11 2.44
C SER A 29 25.51 -18.92 3.17
N LEU A 30 24.22 -18.59 2.97
CA LEU A 30 23.10 -19.24 3.65
C LEU A 30 22.29 -20.08 2.67
N ASP A 31 21.97 -21.31 3.06
CA ASP A 31 21.04 -22.14 2.33
C ASP A 31 19.62 -21.55 2.39
N ASN A 32 18.85 -21.73 1.30
CA ASN A 32 17.46 -21.26 1.20
C ASN A 32 17.24 -19.73 1.38
N PHE A 33 18.28 -18.94 1.35
CA PHE A 33 18.18 -17.48 1.39
C PHE A 33 18.20 -16.90 -0.03
N ARG A 34 17.19 -16.08 -0.35
CA ARG A 34 17.06 -15.40 -1.64
C ARG A 34 16.78 -13.92 -1.41
N ALA A 35 17.45 -13.06 -2.15
CA ALA A 35 17.23 -11.63 -2.13
C ALA A 35 16.78 -11.14 -3.51
N VAL A 36 15.60 -10.53 -3.58
CA VAL A 36 15.14 -9.81 -4.77
C VAL A 36 15.82 -8.45 -4.79
N PRO A 37 16.55 -8.09 -5.86
CA PRO A 37 17.28 -6.82 -5.92
C PRO A 37 16.37 -5.59 -5.81
N PRO A 38 16.90 -4.44 -5.35
CA PRO A 38 16.18 -3.17 -5.34
C PRO A 38 15.62 -2.78 -6.71
N GLY A 39 14.48 -2.07 -6.71
CA GLY A 39 13.84 -1.60 -7.93
C GLY A 39 13.12 -2.69 -8.75
N ARG A 40 12.89 -3.87 -8.17
CA ARG A 40 12.15 -4.97 -8.83
C ARG A 40 10.68 -5.04 -8.45
N GLY A 41 10.29 -4.46 -7.34
CA GLY A 41 8.93 -4.42 -6.82
C GLY A 41 8.90 -4.44 -5.30
N ILE A 42 7.74 -4.18 -4.73
CA ILE A 42 7.49 -4.37 -3.30
C ILE A 42 7.27 -5.85 -2.99
N VAL A 43 7.82 -6.31 -1.87
CA VAL A 43 7.78 -7.72 -1.46
C VAL A 43 6.38 -8.34 -1.50
N HIS A 44 5.35 -7.62 -1.07
CA HIS A 44 3.98 -8.17 -0.99
C HIS A 44 3.37 -8.42 -2.37
N GLN A 45 3.59 -7.51 -3.33
CA GLN A 45 3.10 -7.69 -4.69
C GLN A 45 3.92 -8.73 -5.45
N VAL A 46 5.25 -8.73 -5.29
CA VAL A 46 6.12 -9.77 -5.85
C VAL A 46 5.76 -11.16 -5.29
N ASN A 47 5.41 -11.22 -4.00
CA ASN A 47 4.95 -12.46 -3.38
C ASN A 47 3.61 -12.92 -3.97
N LEU A 48 2.63 -12.03 -4.07
CA LEU A 48 1.32 -12.33 -4.66
C LEU A 48 1.44 -12.80 -6.11
N GLU A 49 2.25 -12.11 -6.92
CA GLU A 49 2.36 -12.36 -8.35
C GLU A 49 3.28 -13.54 -8.69
N TRP A 50 4.26 -13.88 -7.84
CA TRP A 50 5.32 -14.83 -8.23
C TRP A 50 5.74 -15.82 -7.15
N ILE A 51 6.02 -15.39 -5.88
CA ILE A 51 6.70 -16.26 -4.90
C ILE A 51 5.74 -17.30 -4.31
N ALA A 52 4.54 -16.89 -3.89
CA ALA A 52 3.60 -17.76 -3.20
C ALA A 52 3.05 -18.87 -4.11
N SER A 53 2.96 -20.07 -3.58
CA SER A 53 2.58 -21.29 -4.31
C SER A 53 1.17 -21.81 -3.98
N VAL A 54 0.49 -21.24 -2.99
CA VAL A 54 -0.83 -21.63 -2.44
C VAL A 54 -0.78 -22.99 -1.74
N ALA A 55 -0.26 -24.00 -2.37
CA ALA A 55 0.13 -25.27 -1.78
C ALA A 55 1.44 -25.73 -2.42
N ARG A 56 2.24 -26.45 -1.67
CA ARG A 56 3.56 -26.92 -2.12
C ARG A 56 3.78 -28.39 -1.81
N GLU A 57 4.64 -28.99 -2.59
CA GLU A 57 5.11 -30.36 -2.36
C GLU A 57 6.52 -30.31 -1.77
N GLU A 58 6.72 -31.01 -0.67
CA GLU A 58 8.02 -31.16 -0.02
C GLU A 58 8.20 -32.59 0.45
N ASN A 59 9.27 -33.24 0.01
CA ASN A 59 9.57 -34.65 0.35
C ASN A 59 8.44 -35.64 0.04
N GLY A 60 7.71 -35.44 -1.06
CA GLY A 60 6.59 -36.29 -1.48
C GLY A 60 5.28 -36.02 -0.75
N MET A 61 5.21 -34.98 0.08
CA MET A 61 4.00 -34.54 0.79
C MET A 61 3.55 -33.18 0.32
N TRP A 62 2.25 -33.07 0.06
CA TRP A 62 1.61 -31.78 -0.21
C TRP A 62 1.14 -31.11 1.08
N MET A 63 1.32 -29.82 1.18
CA MET A 63 0.88 -29.00 2.31
C MET A 63 0.46 -27.60 1.85
N PRO A 64 -0.41 -26.90 2.59
CA PRO A 64 -0.69 -25.50 2.32
C PRO A 64 0.57 -24.64 2.46
N ASP A 65 0.70 -23.64 1.62
CA ASP A 65 1.73 -22.62 1.79
C ASP A 65 1.36 -21.67 2.94
N SER A 66 2.37 -21.10 3.60
CA SER A 66 2.21 -20.15 4.68
C SER A 66 3.34 -19.12 4.69
N LEU A 67 3.10 -17.97 5.29
CA LEU A 67 4.03 -16.86 5.28
C LEU A 67 4.05 -16.12 6.62
N VAL A 68 5.23 -15.85 7.13
CA VAL A 68 5.46 -14.80 8.13
C VAL A 68 6.45 -13.78 7.59
N GLY A 69 6.25 -12.52 7.89
CA GLY A 69 7.11 -11.44 7.41
C GLY A 69 7.23 -10.32 8.42
N THR A 70 8.32 -9.57 8.35
CA THR A 70 8.59 -8.44 9.26
C THR A 70 7.82 -7.17 8.88
N ASP A 71 7.01 -7.20 7.84
CA ASP A 71 6.13 -6.09 7.45
C ASP A 71 4.67 -6.42 7.78
N SER A 72 3.92 -5.44 8.29
CA SER A 72 2.51 -5.62 8.67
C SER A 72 1.62 -6.00 7.48
N HIS A 73 1.94 -5.55 6.25
CA HIS A 73 1.18 -5.85 5.04
C HIS A 73 1.53 -7.21 4.39
N THR A 74 2.33 -8.05 5.06
CA THR A 74 2.46 -9.48 4.74
C THR A 74 1.10 -10.17 4.60
N THR A 75 0.10 -9.65 5.30
CA THR A 75 -1.30 -10.12 5.24
C THR A 75 -1.93 -10.08 3.85
N MET A 76 -1.39 -9.32 2.91
CA MET A 76 -1.89 -9.27 1.52
C MET A 76 -2.03 -10.65 0.87
N ILE A 77 -1.16 -11.58 1.24
CA ILE A 77 -1.13 -12.91 0.67
C ILE A 77 -2.37 -13.76 1.02
N ASN A 78 -3.10 -13.40 2.07
CA ASN A 78 -4.35 -14.07 2.43
C ASN A 78 -5.43 -13.91 1.35
N GLY A 79 -5.34 -12.89 0.49
CA GLY A 79 -6.19 -12.75 -0.69
C GLY A 79 -6.00 -13.90 -1.70
N LEU A 80 -4.81 -14.53 -1.72
CA LEU A 80 -4.51 -15.71 -2.54
C LEU A 80 -4.88 -17.03 -1.84
N GLY A 81 -5.36 -16.99 -0.59
CA GLY A 81 -5.64 -18.18 0.21
C GLY A 81 -4.40 -18.79 0.87
N VAL A 82 -3.34 -18.02 1.03
CA VAL A 82 -2.14 -18.38 1.79
C VAL A 82 -2.22 -17.70 3.16
N LEU A 83 -2.16 -18.50 4.23
CA LEU A 83 -2.17 -17.92 5.58
C LEU A 83 -0.86 -17.17 5.85
N GLY A 84 -0.98 -15.86 6.01
CA GLY A 84 0.17 -15.00 6.22
C GLY A 84 -0.13 -13.81 7.14
N TRP A 85 0.85 -13.46 7.98
CA TRP A 85 0.75 -12.29 8.87
C TRP A 85 2.11 -11.66 9.17
N GLY A 86 2.05 -10.41 9.64
CA GLY A 86 3.22 -9.68 10.08
C GLY A 86 3.68 -10.10 11.47
N VAL A 87 4.99 -10.24 11.64
CA VAL A 87 5.64 -10.57 12.91
C VAL A 87 6.74 -9.57 13.24
N GLY A 88 7.19 -9.53 14.49
CA GLY A 88 8.38 -8.79 14.88
C GLY A 88 9.67 -9.45 14.40
N GLY A 89 10.81 -8.72 14.56
CA GLY A 89 12.11 -9.23 14.14
C GLY A 89 12.50 -10.53 14.86
N ILE A 90 12.20 -10.64 16.16
CA ILE A 90 12.54 -11.82 16.98
C ILE A 90 11.80 -13.06 16.46
N GLU A 91 10.52 -12.96 16.14
CA GLU A 91 9.75 -14.09 15.59
C GLU A 91 10.24 -14.48 14.19
N ALA A 92 10.61 -13.49 13.37
CA ALA A 92 11.20 -13.77 12.06
C ALA A 92 12.54 -14.50 12.19
N GLU A 93 13.40 -14.06 13.09
CA GLU A 93 14.67 -14.74 13.41
C GLU A 93 14.44 -16.17 13.91
N ALA A 94 13.46 -16.39 14.79
CA ALA A 94 13.12 -17.73 15.26
C ALA A 94 12.74 -18.66 14.11
N VAL A 95 11.90 -18.18 13.16
CA VAL A 95 11.53 -18.97 11.97
C VAL A 95 12.74 -19.24 11.08
N MET A 96 13.62 -18.25 10.85
CA MET A 96 14.84 -18.43 10.06
C MET A 96 15.80 -19.45 10.67
N LEU A 97 15.81 -19.56 12.01
CA LEU A 97 16.58 -20.54 12.77
C LEU A 97 15.86 -21.89 12.93
N GLY A 98 14.69 -22.07 12.34
CA GLY A 98 13.90 -23.31 12.43
C GLY A 98 13.21 -23.51 13.78
N GLN A 99 13.04 -22.46 14.58
CA GLN A 99 12.32 -22.51 15.84
C GLN A 99 10.81 -22.29 15.63
N PRO A 100 9.95 -23.01 16.39
CA PRO A 100 8.51 -22.81 16.27
C PRO A 100 8.06 -21.47 16.87
N ILE A 101 7.08 -20.85 16.23
CA ILE A 101 6.32 -19.73 16.79
C ILE A 101 5.09 -20.30 17.51
N TYR A 102 4.85 -19.83 18.73
CA TYR A 102 3.66 -20.19 19.49
C TYR A 102 2.59 -19.14 19.33
N MET A 103 1.38 -19.57 18.96
CA MET A 103 0.21 -18.72 18.86
C MET A 103 -0.92 -19.29 19.68
N LEU A 104 -1.61 -18.45 20.45
CA LEU A 104 -2.89 -18.84 21.04
C LEU A 104 -3.90 -19.04 19.92
N LEU A 105 -4.79 -20.03 20.08
CA LEU A 105 -5.89 -20.23 19.13
C LEU A 105 -6.70 -18.93 19.04
N PRO A 106 -6.73 -18.25 17.87
CA PRO A 106 -7.42 -16.99 17.73
C PRO A 106 -8.93 -17.19 17.67
N GLU A 107 -9.67 -16.19 18.11
CA GLU A 107 -11.06 -16.06 17.69
C GLU A 107 -11.12 -15.77 16.19
N VAL A 108 -12.12 -16.34 15.51
CA VAL A 108 -12.33 -16.12 14.08
C VAL A 108 -13.66 -15.39 13.89
N VAL A 109 -13.60 -14.24 13.23
CA VAL A 109 -14.77 -13.45 12.83
C VAL A 109 -15.10 -13.78 11.38
N GLY A 110 -16.29 -14.32 11.14
CA GLY A 110 -16.83 -14.51 9.80
C GLY A 110 -17.30 -13.18 9.23
N PHE A 111 -16.88 -12.84 8.01
CA PHE A 111 -17.34 -11.65 7.31
C PHE A 111 -18.04 -12.07 6.02
N GLU A 112 -19.36 -12.02 6.02
CA GLU A 112 -20.17 -12.40 4.87
C GLU A 112 -20.25 -11.25 3.87
N LEU A 113 -19.91 -11.54 2.62
CA LEU A 113 -20.08 -10.64 1.50
C LEU A 113 -21.22 -11.13 0.61
N THR A 114 -22.17 -10.25 0.29
CA THR A 114 -23.30 -10.54 -0.60
C THR A 114 -23.40 -9.48 -1.72
N GLY A 115 -24.19 -9.76 -2.74
CA GLY A 115 -24.39 -8.81 -3.83
C GLY A 115 -23.16 -8.55 -4.70
N THR A 116 -23.15 -7.41 -5.35
CA THR A 116 -22.08 -6.95 -6.26
C THR A 116 -21.91 -5.44 -6.14
N LEU A 117 -20.70 -4.93 -6.39
CA LEU A 117 -20.44 -3.49 -6.41
C LEU A 117 -21.27 -2.81 -7.52
N ARG A 118 -21.75 -1.61 -7.23
CA ARG A 118 -22.43 -0.76 -8.22
C ARG A 118 -21.42 -0.18 -9.21
N PRO A 119 -21.85 0.13 -10.44
CA PRO A 119 -21.00 0.83 -11.40
C PRO A 119 -20.39 2.10 -10.82
N GLY A 120 -19.09 2.31 -11.07
CA GLY A 120 -18.31 3.46 -10.58
C GLY A 120 -17.78 3.32 -9.15
N VAL A 121 -18.20 2.31 -8.38
CA VAL A 121 -17.64 1.99 -7.07
C VAL A 121 -16.42 1.09 -7.23
N THR A 122 -15.34 1.41 -6.51
CA THR A 122 -14.06 0.73 -6.66
C THR A 122 -13.78 -0.28 -5.53
N ALA A 123 -12.83 -1.18 -5.76
CA ALA A 123 -12.30 -2.07 -4.71
C ALA A 123 -11.78 -1.30 -3.49
N THR A 124 -11.28 -0.09 -3.69
CA THR A 124 -10.81 0.79 -2.60
C THR A 124 -11.97 1.22 -1.71
N ASP A 125 -13.09 1.65 -2.30
CA ASP A 125 -14.28 2.08 -1.57
C ASP A 125 -14.81 0.94 -0.70
N MET A 126 -14.93 -0.26 -1.28
CA MET A 126 -15.29 -1.48 -0.57
C MET A 126 -14.33 -1.77 0.59
N THR A 127 -13.04 -1.71 0.33
CA THR A 127 -12.02 -2.00 1.36
C THR A 127 -12.10 -0.99 2.51
N LEU A 128 -12.27 0.30 2.23
CA LEU A 128 -12.43 1.32 3.26
C LEU A 128 -13.69 1.08 4.11
N ARG A 129 -14.80 0.63 3.49
CA ARG A 129 -16.02 0.26 4.23
C ARG A 129 -15.78 -0.94 5.15
N ILE A 130 -15.09 -1.96 4.67
CA ILE A 130 -14.71 -3.15 5.47
C ILE A 130 -13.80 -2.74 6.64
N VAL A 131 -12.83 -1.85 6.40
CA VAL A 131 -11.91 -1.35 7.44
C VAL A 131 -12.70 -0.64 8.55
N GLU A 132 -13.63 0.23 8.19
CA GLU A 132 -14.52 0.93 9.13
C GLU A 132 -15.31 -0.07 9.99
N MET A 133 -16.03 -1.00 9.37
CA MET A 133 -16.88 -2.00 10.05
C MET A 133 -16.07 -2.91 10.98
N LEU A 134 -14.94 -3.44 10.53
CA LEU A 134 -14.12 -4.33 11.34
C LEU A 134 -13.45 -3.59 12.49
N ARG A 135 -13.04 -2.33 12.27
CA ARG A 135 -12.47 -1.51 13.33
C ARG A 135 -13.50 -1.20 14.43
N GLU A 136 -14.74 -0.92 14.03
CA GLU A 136 -15.86 -0.71 14.94
C GLU A 136 -16.21 -1.99 15.72
N HIS A 137 -16.22 -3.15 15.04
CA HIS A 137 -16.49 -4.44 15.68
C HIS A 137 -15.40 -4.86 16.69
N GLY A 138 -14.15 -4.44 16.48
CA GLY A 138 -13.04 -4.75 17.38
C GLY A 138 -12.46 -6.14 17.13
N VAL A 139 -11.60 -6.25 16.11
CA VAL A 139 -10.97 -7.51 15.66
C VAL A 139 -9.49 -7.63 16.05
N VAL A 140 -9.03 -6.84 17.00
CA VAL A 140 -7.62 -6.89 17.44
C VAL A 140 -7.26 -8.29 17.94
N SER A 141 -6.15 -8.83 17.42
CA SER A 141 -5.66 -10.20 17.69
C SER A 141 -6.59 -11.34 17.23
N LYS A 142 -7.62 -11.04 16.43
CA LYS A 142 -8.52 -12.04 15.84
C LYS A 142 -8.12 -12.31 14.40
N PHE A 143 -8.61 -13.43 13.87
CA PHE A 143 -8.63 -13.69 12.45
C PHE A 143 -9.98 -13.24 11.88
N VAL A 144 -9.96 -12.71 10.66
CA VAL A 144 -11.19 -12.45 9.89
C VAL A 144 -11.17 -13.41 8.70
N GLU A 145 -12.28 -14.11 8.48
CA GLU A 145 -12.44 -15.00 7.33
C GLU A 145 -13.62 -14.53 6.48
N PHE A 146 -13.34 -14.26 5.21
CA PHE A 146 -14.33 -13.77 4.26
C PHE A 146 -15.05 -14.94 3.59
N HIS A 147 -16.37 -14.85 3.50
CA HIS A 147 -17.23 -15.87 2.88
C HIS A 147 -18.47 -15.22 2.24
N GLY A 148 -19.34 -16.04 1.67
CA GLY A 148 -20.62 -15.60 1.12
C GLY A 148 -20.63 -15.49 -0.41
N SER A 149 -21.84 -15.26 -0.95
CA SER A 149 -22.08 -15.25 -2.40
C SER A 149 -21.37 -14.11 -3.14
N GLY A 150 -21.08 -13.00 -2.45
CA GLY A 150 -20.37 -11.85 -3.01
C GLY A 150 -18.93 -12.16 -3.43
N LEU A 151 -18.30 -13.24 -2.88
CA LEU A 151 -16.94 -13.63 -3.28
C LEU A 151 -16.82 -13.91 -4.78
N ALA A 152 -17.87 -14.41 -5.41
CA ALA A 152 -17.88 -14.72 -6.84
C ALA A 152 -17.80 -13.46 -7.73
N SER A 153 -18.12 -12.28 -7.18
CA SER A 153 -18.03 -10.99 -7.89
C SER A 153 -16.67 -10.31 -7.72
N LEU A 154 -15.84 -10.78 -6.79
CA LEU A 154 -14.54 -10.20 -6.49
C LEU A 154 -13.43 -10.90 -7.28
N THR A 155 -12.61 -10.09 -7.94
CA THR A 155 -11.33 -10.58 -8.50
C THR A 155 -10.34 -10.88 -7.38
N LEU A 156 -9.30 -11.63 -7.68
CA LEU A 156 -8.26 -11.89 -6.69
C LEU A 156 -7.54 -10.60 -6.21
N PRO A 157 -7.21 -9.64 -7.09
CA PRO A 157 -6.69 -8.34 -6.65
C PRO A 157 -7.62 -7.58 -5.69
N ASP A 158 -8.94 -7.68 -5.82
CA ASP A 158 -9.88 -7.09 -4.86
C ASP A 158 -9.73 -7.72 -3.47
N ARG A 159 -9.66 -9.06 -3.42
CA ARG A 159 -9.41 -9.81 -2.18
C ARG A 159 -8.06 -9.46 -1.56
N ALA A 160 -7.02 -9.33 -2.37
CA ALA A 160 -5.69 -8.94 -1.93
C ALA A 160 -5.66 -7.52 -1.35
N THR A 161 -6.43 -6.58 -1.91
CA THR A 161 -6.60 -5.22 -1.39
C THR A 161 -7.21 -5.24 0.02
N ILE A 162 -8.26 -6.02 0.25
CA ILE A 162 -8.89 -6.19 1.55
C ILE A 162 -7.93 -6.85 2.56
N ALA A 163 -7.29 -7.95 2.16
CA ALA A 163 -6.36 -8.69 3.00
C ALA A 163 -5.13 -7.86 3.38
N ASN A 164 -4.66 -6.99 2.48
CA ASN A 164 -3.54 -6.08 2.72
C ASN A 164 -3.82 -5.14 3.90
N MET A 165 -5.04 -4.65 4.06
CA MET A 165 -5.42 -3.71 5.09
C MET A 165 -5.80 -4.37 6.44
N ALA A 166 -5.45 -5.64 6.66
CA ALA A 166 -5.68 -6.29 7.95
C ALA A 166 -5.08 -5.52 9.15
N PRO A 167 -3.87 -4.96 9.07
CA PRO A 167 -3.35 -4.12 10.14
C PRO A 167 -4.17 -2.86 10.39
N GLU A 168 -4.74 -2.26 9.36
CA GLU A 168 -5.54 -1.04 9.45
C GLU A 168 -6.88 -1.30 10.15
N TYR A 169 -7.56 -2.42 9.88
CA TYR A 169 -8.74 -2.80 10.66
C TYR A 169 -8.40 -3.53 11.98
N GLY A 170 -7.14 -3.89 12.20
CA GLY A 170 -6.61 -4.38 13.48
C GLY A 170 -6.62 -5.90 13.65
N ALA A 171 -6.95 -6.68 12.62
CA ALA A 171 -6.89 -8.14 12.66
C ALA A 171 -5.48 -8.69 12.43
N THR A 172 -5.23 -9.90 12.88
CA THR A 172 -4.01 -10.63 12.57
C THR A 172 -3.92 -10.94 11.08
N CYS A 173 -5.03 -11.34 10.46
CA CYS A 173 -5.17 -11.51 9.02
C CYS A 173 -6.63 -11.38 8.58
N GLY A 174 -6.83 -11.18 7.27
CA GLY A 174 -8.14 -11.25 6.60
C GLY A 174 -8.07 -12.29 5.50
N PHE A 175 -8.51 -13.50 5.77
CA PHE A 175 -8.31 -14.69 4.95
C PHE A 175 -9.45 -14.89 3.95
N PHE A 176 -9.08 -15.22 2.72
CA PHE A 176 -9.99 -15.63 1.66
C PHE A 176 -9.78 -17.11 1.31
N PRO A 177 -10.84 -17.87 1.09
CA PRO A 177 -10.71 -19.27 0.69
C PRO A 177 -10.15 -19.36 -0.74
N VAL A 178 -9.46 -20.47 -1.02
CA VAL A 178 -9.01 -20.80 -2.38
C VAL A 178 -10.18 -21.35 -3.19
N ASP A 179 -10.44 -20.74 -4.33
CA ASP A 179 -11.49 -21.11 -5.28
C ASP A 179 -11.01 -21.02 -6.74
N GLU A 180 -11.91 -21.09 -7.70
CA GLU A 180 -11.55 -21.01 -9.12
C GLU A 180 -10.95 -19.64 -9.48
N THR A 181 -11.39 -18.52 -8.85
CA THR A 181 -10.80 -17.19 -9.04
C THR A 181 -9.32 -17.17 -8.65
N THR A 182 -8.94 -17.87 -7.58
CA THR A 182 -7.54 -18.04 -7.20
C THR A 182 -6.75 -18.79 -8.29
N LEU A 183 -7.30 -19.86 -8.82
CA LEU A 183 -6.63 -20.65 -9.88
C LEU A 183 -6.51 -19.87 -11.19
N GLU A 184 -7.52 -19.08 -11.54
CA GLU A 184 -7.48 -18.19 -12.71
C GLU A 184 -6.36 -17.16 -12.58
N TYR A 185 -6.22 -16.54 -11.40
CA TYR A 185 -5.13 -15.62 -11.14
C TYR A 185 -3.75 -16.28 -11.18
N MET A 186 -3.63 -17.51 -10.65
CA MET A 186 -2.39 -18.27 -10.75
C MET A 186 -2.01 -18.53 -12.21
N ARG A 187 -2.97 -18.86 -13.07
CA ARG A 187 -2.73 -19.04 -14.52
C ARG A 187 -2.34 -17.70 -15.18
N LEU A 188 -3.06 -16.61 -14.87
CA LEU A 188 -2.77 -15.27 -15.38
C LEU A 188 -1.37 -14.78 -14.97
N SER A 189 -0.96 -15.03 -13.74
CA SER A 189 0.37 -14.64 -13.23
C SER A 189 1.50 -15.61 -13.64
N GLY A 190 1.21 -16.54 -14.58
CA GLY A 190 2.22 -17.37 -15.24
C GLY A 190 2.73 -18.54 -14.42
N ARG A 191 1.98 -19.02 -13.40
CA ARG A 191 2.33 -20.24 -12.67
C ARG A 191 2.14 -21.47 -13.55
N ASP A 192 2.97 -22.47 -13.31
CA ASP A 192 2.94 -23.73 -14.05
C ASP A 192 1.53 -24.35 -14.04
N PRO A 193 0.92 -24.64 -15.20
CA PRO A 193 -0.41 -25.23 -15.27
C PRO A 193 -0.56 -26.57 -14.53
N GLU A 194 0.48 -27.41 -14.50
CA GLU A 194 0.46 -28.65 -13.74
C GLU A 194 0.43 -28.39 -12.24
N HIS A 195 1.20 -27.40 -11.77
CA HIS A 195 1.16 -26.96 -10.38
C HIS A 195 -0.23 -26.46 -9.98
N VAL A 196 -0.86 -25.61 -10.81
CA VAL A 196 -2.21 -25.08 -10.56
C VAL A 196 -3.24 -26.21 -10.43
N GLU A 197 -3.15 -27.23 -11.29
CA GLU A 197 -4.04 -28.38 -11.22
C GLU A 197 -3.79 -29.23 -9.96
N ASN A 198 -2.53 -29.39 -9.56
CA ASN A 198 -2.17 -30.12 -8.33
C ASN A 198 -2.65 -29.37 -7.07
N VAL A 199 -2.59 -28.04 -7.04
CA VAL A 199 -3.18 -27.20 -5.97
C VAL A 199 -4.68 -27.51 -5.85
N LYS A 200 -5.41 -27.48 -6.97
CA LYS A 200 -6.85 -27.81 -6.98
C LYS A 200 -7.14 -29.19 -6.44
N ARG A 201 -6.41 -30.21 -6.91
CA ARG A 201 -6.57 -31.61 -6.46
C ARG A 201 -6.30 -31.77 -4.98
N TYR A 202 -5.20 -31.17 -4.49
CA TYR A 202 -4.81 -31.25 -3.10
C TYR A 202 -5.86 -30.62 -2.20
N LEU A 203 -6.24 -29.36 -2.45
CA LEU A 203 -7.21 -28.63 -1.63
C LEU A 203 -8.61 -29.26 -1.69
N SER A 204 -9.02 -29.80 -2.85
CA SER A 204 -10.29 -30.52 -2.97
C SER A 204 -10.28 -31.82 -2.13
N ALA A 205 -9.16 -32.57 -2.14
CA ALA A 205 -9.00 -33.76 -1.34
C ALA A 205 -9.00 -33.49 0.18
N GLN A 206 -8.55 -32.29 0.58
CA GLN A 206 -8.57 -31.85 1.97
C GLN A 206 -9.90 -31.17 2.39
N GLY A 207 -10.85 -30.97 1.48
CA GLY A 207 -12.09 -30.23 1.76
C GLY A 207 -11.88 -28.75 1.96
N MET A 208 -10.76 -28.18 1.46
CA MET A 208 -10.37 -26.79 1.61
C MET A 208 -10.61 -25.95 0.35
N PHE A 209 -10.98 -26.57 -0.77
CA PHE A 209 -11.30 -25.85 -2.00
C PHE A 209 -12.74 -25.34 -1.92
N TYR A 210 -12.89 -24.00 -1.97
CA TYR A 210 -14.19 -23.34 -1.83
C TYR A 210 -15.00 -23.42 -3.13
N THR A 211 -16.27 -23.72 -2.96
CA THR A 211 -17.29 -23.70 -4.02
C THR A 211 -18.57 -23.02 -3.49
N PRO A 212 -19.49 -22.59 -4.35
CA PRO A 212 -20.77 -22.04 -3.87
C PRO A 212 -21.60 -22.98 -2.99
N ASP A 213 -21.35 -24.29 -3.08
CA ASP A 213 -22.02 -25.32 -2.30
C ASP A 213 -21.27 -25.68 -0.99
N SER A 214 -20.13 -25.02 -0.72
CA SER A 214 -19.36 -25.24 0.50
C SER A 214 -20.16 -24.82 1.73
N GLU A 215 -20.11 -25.65 2.77
CA GLU A 215 -20.73 -25.30 4.07
C GLU A 215 -20.01 -24.09 4.68
N THR A 216 -20.79 -23.14 5.20
CA THR A 216 -20.23 -22.01 5.95
C THR A 216 -19.71 -22.50 7.30
N PRO A 217 -18.44 -22.24 7.64
CA PRO A 217 -17.89 -22.58 8.95
C PRO A 217 -18.64 -21.87 10.09
N GLU A 218 -18.57 -22.45 11.29
CA GLU A 218 -19.04 -21.80 12.50
C GLU A 218 -17.96 -20.84 13.02
N PHE A 219 -18.33 -19.55 13.13
CA PHE A 219 -17.42 -18.49 13.56
C PHE A 219 -17.74 -18.03 14.99
N THR A 220 -16.75 -17.43 15.66
CA THR A 220 -16.91 -16.84 17.00
C THR A 220 -17.91 -15.68 16.99
N SER A 221 -17.89 -14.87 15.94
CA SER A 221 -18.88 -13.82 15.65
C SER A 221 -18.97 -13.58 14.15
N ASN A 222 -20.05 -12.93 13.70
CA ASN A 222 -20.30 -12.69 12.28
C ASN A 222 -20.61 -11.22 12.00
N LEU A 223 -20.17 -10.75 10.86
CA LEU A 223 -20.55 -9.51 10.20
C LEU A 223 -21.04 -9.81 8.80
N SER A 224 -21.81 -8.91 8.21
CA SER A 224 -22.22 -9.01 6.81
C SER A 224 -22.23 -7.64 6.13
N LEU A 225 -21.92 -7.63 4.83
CA LEU A 225 -21.97 -6.45 3.97
C LEU A 225 -22.57 -6.85 2.62
N ASP A 226 -23.64 -6.16 2.22
CA ASP A 226 -24.07 -6.17 0.83
C ASP A 226 -23.19 -5.21 0.03
N LEU A 227 -22.50 -5.73 -0.98
CA LEU A 227 -21.61 -4.92 -1.82
C LEU A 227 -22.35 -3.82 -2.58
N GLY A 228 -23.67 -3.98 -2.80
CA GLY A 228 -24.54 -2.96 -3.39
C GLY A 228 -24.73 -1.73 -2.49
N ASP A 229 -24.46 -1.81 -1.19
CA ASP A 229 -24.59 -0.70 -0.24
C ASP A 229 -23.29 0.13 -0.12
N VAL A 230 -22.22 -0.26 -0.81
CA VAL A 230 -20.96 0.48 -0.78
C VAL A 230 -21.07 1.77 -1.60
N GLU A 231 -20.69 2.89 -0.99
CA GLU A 231 -20.62 4.20 -1.63
C GLU A 231 -19.16 4.58 -1.92
N PRO A 232 -18.90 5.37 -3.01
CA PRO A 232 -17.60 5.98 -3.21
C PRO A 232 -17.16 6.77 -2.00
N ALA A 233 -15.90 6.63 -1.59
CA ALA A 233 -15.45 7.18 -0.32
C ALA A 233 -13.95 7.52 -0.31
N MET A 234 -13.58 8.31 0.69
CA MET A 234 -12.20 8.51 1.12
C MET A 234 -12.08 8.17 2.61
N ALA A 235 -10.85 8.05 3.11
CA ALA A 235 -10.64 7.89 4.55
C ALA A 235 -9.59 8.89 5.05
N GLY A 236 -9.91 9.64 6.08
CA GLY A 236 -9.06 10.67 6.67
C GLY A 236 -9.82 11.62 7.61
N PRO A 237 -9.15 12.67 8.08
CA PRO A 237 -7.85 13.21 7.61
C PRO A 237 -6.60 12.56 8.22
N LYS A 238 -6.71 11.60 9.13
CA LYS A 238 -5.55 11.11 9.89
C LYS A 238 -5.52 9.59 10.11
N ARG A 239 -6.62 8.87 9.83
CA ARG A 239 -6.72 7.42 10.11
C ARG A 239 -7.45 6.68 8.99
N PRO A 240 -7.04 5.43 8.67
CA PRO A 240 -7.66 4.65 7.59
C PRO A 240 -9.13 4.26 7.83
N GLN A 241 -9.55 4.16 9.10
CA GLN A 241 -10.91 3.81 9.49
C GLN A 241 -11.88 5.01 9.52
N ASP A 242 -11.39 6.23 9.43
CA ASP A 242 -12.23 7.43 9.40
C ASP A 242 -12.75 7.66 7.97
N ARG A 243 -13.67 6.78 7.57
CA ARG A 243 -14.27 6.79 6.24
C ARG A 243 -15.28 7.94 6.10
N VAL A 244 -15.25 8.59 4.96
CA VAL A 244 -16.16 9.68 4.59
C VAL A 244 -16.68 9.42 3.17
N ASP A 245 -17.99 9.43 2.98
CA ASP A 245 -18.59 9.34 1.66
C ASP A 245 -18.13 10.50 0.77
N LEU A 246 -17.86 10.22 -0.50
CA LEU A 246 -17.35 11.24 -1.43
C LEU A 246 -18.30 12.44 -1.55
N SER A 247 -19.61 12.20 -1.52
CA SER A 247 -20.65 13.25 -1.52
C SER A 247 -20.63 14.14 -0.27
N ALA A 248 -20.07 13.67 0.84
CA ALA A 248 -19.96 14.41 2.10
C ALA A 248 -18.57 15.08 2.29
N MET A 249 -17.62 14.87 1.38
CA MET A 249 -16.23 15.30 1.58
C MET A 249 -16.09 16.82 1.77
N LYS A 250 -16.81 17.61 0.99
CA LYS A 250 -16.75 19.08 1.08
C LYS A 250 -17.23 19.58 2.45
N SER A 251 -18.38 19.07 2.94
CA SER A 251 -18.89 19.43 4.26
C SER A 251 -17.99 18.92 5.39
N HIS A 252 -17.53 17.69 5.28
CA HIS A 252 -16.56 17.10 6.22
C HIS A 252 -15.27 17.94 6.31
N TRP A 253 -14.73 18.42 5.17
CA TRP A 253 -13.56 19.29 5.15
C TRP A 253 -13.81 20.57 5.96
N HIS A 254 -14.93 21.27 5.73
CA HIS A 254 -15.27 22.49 6.46
C HIS A 254 -15.43 22.26 7.96
N GLU A 255 -16.05 21.16 8.34
CA GLU A 255 -16.22 20.79 9.75
C GLU A 255 -14.87 20.44 10.39
N SER A 256 -14.05 19.63 9.74
CA SER A 256 -12.75 19.19 10.27
C SER A 256 -11.76 20.34 10.42
N LEU A 257 -11.82 21.34 9.54
CA LEU A 257 -10.93 22.50 9.59
C LEU A 257 -11.04 23.25 10.93
N VAL A 258 -12.25 23.44 11.42
CA VAL A 258 -12.52 24.23 12.64
C VAL A 258 -12.70 23.36 13.90
N ALA A 259 -12.96 22.08 13.75
CA ALA A 259 -13.13 21.18 14.89
C ALA A 259 -11.86 21.17 15.78
N PRO A 260 -12.01 20.96 17.10
CA PRO A 260 -10.89 20.90 18.02
C PRO A 260 -9.81 19.92 17.54
N ILE A 261 -8.54 20.24 17.80
CA ILE A 261 -7.41 19.37 17.43
C ILE A 261 -7.64 17.95 17.97
N GLY A 262 -7.61 16.97 17.09
CA GLY A 262 -7.87 15.57 17.42
C GLY A 262 -7.75 14.69 16.18
N HIS A 263 -8.39 13.54 16.19
CA HIS A 263 -8.34 12.61 15.05
C HIS A 263 -9.00 13.16 13.79
N SER A 264 -10.08 13.92 13.93
CA SER A 264 -10.84 14.51 12.82
C SER A 264 -10.72 16.02 12.71
N GLY A 265 -10.07 16.71 13.66
CA GLY A 265 -10.05 18.18 13.71
C GLY A 265 -8.67 18.80 13.60
N HIS A 266 -8.64 20.03 13.06
CA HIS A 266 -7.41 20.81 12.86
C HIS A 266 -7.32 22.08 13.73
N GLY A 267 -8.43 22.52 14.36
CA GLY A 267 -8.47 23.62 15.32
C GLY A 267 -8.20 25.00 14.73
N VAL A 268 -8.52 25.21 13.46
CA VAL A 268 -8.37 26.54 12.83
C VAL A 268 -9.46 27.46 13.35
N ASP A 269 -9.10 28.68 13.76
CA ASP A 269 -10.06 29.69 14.19
C ASP A 269 -11.01 30.04 13.03
N ALA A 270 -12.30 30.14 13.31
CA ALA A 270 -13.31 30.45 12.31
C ALA A 270 -13.05 31.76 11.52
N THR A 271 -12.31 32.70 12.11
CA THR A 271 -11.92 33.95 11.45
C THR A 271 -10.73 33.78 10.49
N GLN A 272 -10.04 32.64 10.55
CA GLN A 272 -8.85 32.35 9.76
C GLN A 272 -9.09 31.31 8.64
N THR A 273 -10.30 30.76 8.55
CA THR A 273 -10.64 29.73 7.54
C THR A 273 -10.44 30.20 6.10
N GLY A 274 -10.50 31.50 5.84
CA GLY A 274 -10.24 32.12 4.54
C GLY A 274 -8.77 32.51 4.30
N GLN A 275 -7.83 32.10 5.17
CA GLN A 275 -6.41 32.40 5.02
C GLN A 275 -5.86 31.87 3.68
N GLN A 276 -5.13 32.71 2.97
CA GLN A 276 -4.46 32.37 1.72
C GLN A 276 -3.16 33.17 1.58
N ILE A 277 -2.15 32.54 1.00
CA ILE A 277 -0.82 33.13 0.78
C ILE A 277 -0.54 33.13 -0.72
N GLU A 278 -0.05 34.27 -1.23
CA GLU A 278 0.40 34.35 -2.62
C GLU A 278 1.76 33.68 -2.78
N VAL A 279 1.85 32.78 -3.76
CA VAL A 279 3.05 32.01 -4.06
C VAL A 279 3.47 32.29 -5.49
N VAL A 280 4.76 32.54 -5.70
CA VAL A 280 5.36 32.60 -7.03
C VAL A 280 6.07 31.27 -7.25
N GLY A 281 5.54 30.44 -8.14
CA GLY A 281 6.11 29.14 -8.47
C GLY A 281 7.47 29.22 -9.15
N SER A 282 8.19 28.13 -9.16
CA SER A 282 9.50 28.03 -9.82
C SER A 282 9.47 28.29 -11.34
N ASP A 283 8.30 28.17 -11.96
CA ASP A 283 8.01 28.52 -13.36
C ASP A 283 7.68 30.01 -13.58
N GLY A 284 7.56 30.78 -12.48
CA GLY A 284 7.19 32.20 -12.48
C GLY A 284 5.69 32.46 -12.50
N GLU A 285 4.85 31.45 -12.49
CA GLU A 285 3.40 31.63 -12.36
C GLU A 285 3.04 31.99 -10.90
N THR A 286 2.05 32.86 -10.73
CA THR A 286 1.57 33.29 -9.41
C THR A 286 0.21 32.66 -9.13
N TYR A 287 0.10 32.05 -7.96
CA TYR A 287 -1.14 31.45 -7.47
C TYR A 287 -1.31 31.71 -5.96
N LYS A 288 -2.47 31.36 -5.43
CA LYS A 288 -2.76 31.50 -4.01
C LYS A 288 -2.92 30.12 -3.40
N LEU A 289 -2.12 29.83 -2.37
CA LEU A 289 -2.26 28.63 -1.55
C LEU A 289 -3.15 28.92 -0.36
N LYS A 290 -4.10 28.03 -0.06
CA LYS A 290 -5.09 28.17 1.01
C LYS A 290 -5.29 26.88 1.81
N HIS A 291 -6.05 26.94 2.88
CA HIS A 291 -6.49 25.74 3.58
C HIS A 291 -7.24 24.80 2.64
N GLY A 292 -6.93 23.50 2.72
CA GLY A 292 -7.54 22.46 1.92
C GLY A 292 -6.88 22.21 0.58
N ASP A 293 -5.92 23.02 0.17
CA ASP A 293 -5.20 22.76 -1.07
C ASP A 293 -4.35 21.49 -0.94
N ILE A 294 -4.36 20.69 -2.01
CA ILE A 294 -3.72 19.37 -2.07
C ILE A 294 -2.33 19.51 -2.64
N VAL A 295 -1.34 19.45 -1.77
CA VAL A 295 0.07 19.62 -2.15
C VAL A 295 0.79 18.30 -2.48
N ILE A 296 0.20 17.15 -2.16
CA ILE A 296 0.71 15.82 -2.52
C ILE A 296 -0.43 14.98 -3.07
N SER A 297 -0.22 14.40 -4.27
CA SER A 297 -1.13 13.46 -4.90
C SER A 297 -0.34 12.23 -5.36
N ALA A 298 -0.53 11.07 -4.70
CA ALA A 298 0.32 9.93 -4.97
C ALA A 298 -0.45 8.62 -5.19
N ILE A 299 -0.23 8.01 -6.36
CA ILE A 299 -0.59 6.61 -6.60
C ILE A 299 0.58 5.78 -6.09
N THR A 300 0.40 5.09 -4.97
CA THR A 300 1.50 4.47 -4.21
C THR A 300 1.05 3.23 -3.45
N SER A 301 2.01 2.47 -2.93
CA SER A 301 1.79 1.32 -2.05
C SER A 301 1.35 0.04 -2.76
N CYS A 302 1.47 -1.10 -2.06
CA CYS A 302 1.02 -2.40 -2.54
C CYS A 302 -0.50 -2.58 -2.52
N THR A 303 -1.25 -1.79 -1.74
CA THR A 303 -2.69 -1.99 -1.52
C THR A 303 -3.48 -1.87 -2.82
N ASN A 304 -3.51 -0.70 -3.40
CA ASN A 304 -4.29 -0.44 -4.61
C ASN A 304 -3.51 -0.77 -5.90
N THR A 305 -2.18 -0.65 -5.89
CA THR A 305 -1.38 -0.83 -7.11
C THR A 305 -1.28 -2.29 -7.57
N SER A 306 -1.65 -3.25 -6.73
CA SER A 306 -1.81 -4.65 -7.11
C SER A 306 -3.11 -4.93 -7.88
N ASN A 307 -4.03 -3.97 -7.92
CA ASN A 307 -5.33 -4.12 -8.56
C ASN A 307 -5.36 -3.40 -9.92
N PRO A 308 -5.28 -4.15 -11.03
CA PRO A 308 -5.25 -3.57 -12.38
C PRO A 308 -6.49 -2.73 -12.71
N SER A 309 -7.65 -3.07 -12.17
CA SER A 309 -8.91 -2.37 -12.46
C SER A 309 -8.83 -0.91 -12.02
N VAL A 310 -8.44 -0.63 -10.77
CA VAL A 310 -8.31 0.74 -10.27
C VAL A 310 -7.11 1.47 -10.87
N MET A 311 -6.04 0.74 -11.20
CA MET A 311 -4.87 1.32 -11.83
C MET A 311 -5.17 1.76 -13.26
N LEU A 312 -5.72 0.89 -14.09
CA LEU A 312 -6.13 1.24 -15.45
C LEU A 312 -7.23 2.30 -15.44
N GLY A 313 -8.16 2.24 -14.47
CA GLY A 313 -9.12 3.29 -14.24
C GLY A 313 -8.48 4.67 -14.05
N ALA A 314 -7.40 4.76 -13.25
CA ALA A 314 -6.64 6.00 -13.08
C ALA A 314 -5.96 6.47 -14.38
N GLY A 315 -5.38 5.54 -15.14
CA GLY A 315 -4.76 5.84 -16.43
C GLY A 315 -5.77 6.32 -17.49
N ILE A 316 -6.94 5.70 -17.55
CA ILE A 316 -8.03 6.10 -18.46
C ILE A 316 -8.56 7.49 -18.06
N LEU A 317 -8.77 7.74 -16.76
CA LEU A 317 -9.17 9.05 -16.27
C LEU A 317 -8.12 10.12 -16.64
N ALA A 318 -6.85 9.82 -16.49
CA ALA A 318 -5.76 10.72 -16.90
C ALA A 318 -5.80 11.01 -18.40
N ARG A 319 -6.04 10.00 -19.25
CA ARG A 319 -6.22 10.15 -20.69
C ARG A 319 -7.39 11.08 -21.01
N ASN A 320 -8.56 10.82 -20.42
CA ASN A 320 -9.78 11.59 -20.65
C ASN A 320 -9.59 13.05 -20.19
N ALA A 321 -8.94 13.28 -19.04
CA ALA A 321 -8.64 14.61 -18.54
C ALA A 321 -7.69 15.39 -19.47
N VAL A 322 -6.60 14.77 -19.92
CA VAL A 322 -5.64 15.39 -20.84
C VAL A 322 -6.29 15.73 -22.18
N GLN A 323 -7.16 14.84 -22.70
CA GLN A 323 -7.90 15.10 -23.95
C GLN A 323 -8.88 16.28 -23.84
N LYS A 324 -9.38 16.57 -22.64
CA LYS A 324 -10.17 17.77 -22.32
C LYS A 324 -9.30 19.01 -22.07
N GLY A 325 -7.97 18.89 -22.02
CA GLY A 325 -7.05 20.00 -21.75
C GLY A 325 -6.86 20.30 -20.26
N LEU A 326 -7.34 19.43 -19.37
CA LEU A 326 -7.16 19.60 -17.93
C LEU A 326 -5.69 19.41 -17.53
N LYS A 327 -5.30 20.08 -16.44
CA LYS A 327 -3.96 20.01 -15.83
C LYS A 327 -4.08 19.81 -14.33
N VAL A 328 -3.03 19.28 -13.73
CA VAL A 328 -2.89 19.22 -12.27
C VAL A 328 -2.69 20.63 -11.72
N ALA A 329 -3.21 20.89 -10.52
CA ALA A 329 -3.03 22.16 -9.83
C ALA A 329 -1.54 22.46 -9.61
N PRO A 330 -1.09 23.70 -9.82
CA PRO A 330 0.34 24.04 -9.83
C PRO A 330 1.05 23.82 -8.50
N TRP A 331 0.32 23.78 -7.40
CA TRP A 331 0.87 23.50 -6.06
C TRP A 331 0.90 22.00 -5.72
N SER A 332 0.29 21.14 -6.53
CA SER A 332 0.25 19.69 -6.27
C SER A 332 1.47 19.00 -6.81
N LYS A 333 2.03 18.09 -6.01
CA LYS A 333 3.16 17.22 -6.36
C LYS A 333 2.64 15.80 -6.66
N PRO A 334 2.34 15.47 -7.92
CA PRO A 334 1.92 14.13 -8.28
C PRO A 334 3.09 13.15 -8.33
N SER A 335 2.80 11.86 -8.06
CA SER A 335 3.78 10.77 -8.22
C SER A 335 3.10 9.43 -8.44
N LEU A 336 3.82 8.52 -9.10
CA LEU A 336 3.43 7.14 -9.31
C LEU A 336 4.52 6.20 -8.77
N ALA A 337 4.16 5.34 -7.82
CA ALA A 337 5.06 4.31 -7.28
C ALA A 337 4.31 2.98 -7.19
N PRO A 338 4.21 2.22 -8.28
CA PRO A 338 3.48 0.97 -8.30
C PRO A 338 4.21 -0.13 -7.54
N GLY A 339 3.49 -1.20 -7.19
CA GLY A 339 4.06 -2.30 -6.40
C GLY A 339 4.93 -3.27 -7.20
N SER A 340 4.74 -3.38 -8.51
CA SER A 340 5.57 -4.24 -9.37
C SER A 340 5.82 -3.63 -10.74
N ARG A 341 6.76 -4.23 -11.46
CA ARG A 341 7.05 -3.83 -12.85
C ARG A 341 5.95 -4.22 -13.83
N VAL A 342 5.13 -5.20 -13.51
CA VAL A 342 3.97 -5.59 -14.33
C VAL A 342 3.02 -4.41 -14.51
N VAL A 343 2.87 -3.56 -13.49
CA VAL A 343 2.02 -2.36 -13.56
C VAL A 343 2.51 -1.39 -14.64
N THR A 344 3.80 -1.14 -14.72
CA THR A 344 4.37 -0.27 -15.75
C THR A 344 4.21 -0.86 -17.15
N GLU A 345 4.32 -2.18 -17.29
CA GLU A 345 4.15 -2.87 -18.57
C GLU A 345 2.73 -2.76 -19.09
N TYR A 346 1.71 -3.04 -18.27
CA TYR A 346 0.34 -2.91 -18.78
C TYR A 346 -0.06 -1.46 -19.01
N TYR A 347 0.49 -0.48 -18.30
CA TYR A 347 0.30 0.93 -18.63
C TYR A 347 0.90 1.30 -19.98
N ASP A 348 2.08 0.78 -20.29
CA ASP A 348 2.75 1.00 -21.58
C ASP A 348 1.98 0.28 -22.70
N ALA A 349 1.56 -0.98 -22.49
CA ALA A 349 0.76 -1.75 -23.43
C ALA A 349 -0.59 -1.09 -23.74
N ALA A 350 -1.24 -0.50 -22.71
CA ALA A 350 -2.48 0.24 -22.85
C ALA A 350 -2.29 1.67 -23.42
N GLY A 351 -1.05 2.14 -23.62
CA GLY A 351 -0.77 3.50 -24.08
C GLY A 351 -1.14 4.60 -23.08
N LEU A 352 -1.24 4.27 -21.78
CA LEU A 352 -1.72 5.20 -20.74
C LEU A 352 -0.58 5.95 -20.04
N THR A 353 0.65 5.45 -20.09
CA THR A 353 1.83 6.07 -19.46
C THR A 353 2.04 7.52 -19.90
N VAL A 354 1.81 7.82 -21.17
CA VAL A 354 1.98 9.17 -21.72
C VAL A 354 1.05 10.19 -21.07
N PHE A 355 -0.18 9.83 -20.77
CA PHE A 355 -1.18 10.71 -20.16
C PHE A 355 -0.93 10.91 -18.68
N LEU A 356 -0.55 9.86 -17.95
CA LEU A 356 -0.11 9.96 -16.56
C LEU A 356 1.11 10.89 -16.44
N ASN A 357 2.10 10.73 -17.32
CA ASN A 357 3.28 11.59 -17.35
C ASN A 357 2.93 13.06 -17.67
N GLN A 358 1.97 13.33 -18.56
CA GLN A 358 1.52 14.68 -18.86
C GLN A 358 0.85 15.36 -17.64
N LEU A 359 0.20 14.60 -16.79
CA LEU A 359 -0.32 15.07 -15.51
C LEU A 359 0.73 15.05 -14.37
N GLY A 360 2.00 14.72 -14.67
CA GLY A 360 3.08 14.72 -13.69
C GLY A 360 3.17 13.44 -12.85
N PHE A 361 2.32 12.43 -13.06
CA PHE A 361 2.39 11.14 -12.39
C PHE A 361 3.53 10.28 -12.96
N HIS A 362 4.76 10.76 -12.82
CA HIS A 362 5.95 10.02 -13.21
C HIS A 362 6.22 8.85 -12.26
N ASN A 363 6.74 7.75 -12.80
CA ASN A 363 7.22 6.65 -11.98
C ASN A 363 8.47 7.10 -11.18
N VAL A 364 8.35 7.13 -9.86
CA VAL A 364 9.42 7.55 -8.95
C VAL A 364 10.15 6.36 -8.29
N GLY A 365 9.62 5.15 -8.42
CA GLY A 365 10.13 3.93 -7.82
C GLY A 365 9.06 2.85 -7.75
N TYR A 366 9.35 1.77 -7.04
CA TYR A 366 8.39 0.69 -6.80
C TYR A 366 8.20 0.48 -5.31
N GLY A 367 6.93 0.54 -4.83
CA GLY A 367 6.56 0.22 -3.46
C GLY A 367 5.98 1.37 -2.65
N CYS A 368 6.15 1.30 -1.34
CA CYS A 368 5.54 2.21 -0.37
C CYS A 368 6.35 3.52 -0.23
N THR A 369 6.38 4.37 -1.26
CA THR A 369 7.12 5.63 -1.24
C THR A 369 6.42 6.69 -0.40
N THR A 370 5.38 7.32 -0.91
CA THR A 370 4.66 8.42 -0.22
C THR A 370 3.95 7.95 1.05
N CYS A 371 3.38 6.76 1.06
CA CYS A 371 2.69 6.18 2.22
C CYS A 371 3.60 6.05 3.47
N ILE A 372 4.91 6.11 3.31
CA ILE A 372 5.91 6.00 4.37
C ILE A 372 6.80 7.27 4.48
N GLY A 373 6.37 8.39 3.89
CA GLY A 373 7.08 9.66 4.00
C GLY A 373 8.27 9.83 3.04
N ASN A 374 8.37 9.03 1.99
CA ASN A 374 9.46 9.10 1.02
C ASN A 374 9.11 9.87 -0.26
N SER A 375 8.13 10.77 -0.22
CA SER A 375 7.82 11.67 -1.34
C SER A 375 8.84 12.81 -1.53
N GLY A 376 9.80 12.92 -0.62
CA GLY A 376 10.76 14.02 -0.58
C GLY A 376 10.13 15.35 -0.12
N PRO A 377 10.91 16.45 -0.07
CA PRO A 377 10.44 17.76 0.34
C PRO A 377 9.40 18.30 -0.66
N LEU A 378 8.54 19.20 -0.19
CA LEU A 378 7.74 20.05 -1.06
C LEU A 378 8.64 21.11 -1.71
N GLU A 379 8.12 21.82 -2.72
CA GLU A 379 8.84 22.97 -3.26
C GLU A 379 9.03 24.02 -2.16
N PRO A 380 10.21 24.67 -2.07
CA PRO A 380 10.53 25.59 -0.96
C PRO A 380 9.52 26.74 -0.78
N GLU A 381 8.98 27.26 -1.87
CA GLU A 381 7.97 28.31 -1.87
C GLU A 381 6.63 27.83 -1.30
N ILE A 382 6.25 26.58 -1.51
CA ILE A 382 5.05 25.97 -0.93
C ILE A 382 5.26 25.74 0.57
N GLU A 383 6.41 25.22 0.99
CA GLU A 383 6.72 25.07 2.41
C GLU A 383 6.72 26.39 3.16
N ALA A 384 7.30 27.43 2.55
CA ALA A 384 7.33 28.78 3.13
C ALA A 384 5.91 29.36 3.29
N ALA A 385 5.04 29.19 2.29
CA ALA A 385 3.66 29.65 2.34
C ALA A 385 2.82 28.88 3.40
N ILE A 386 3.04 27.58 3.55
CA ILE A 386 2.40 26.79 4.61
C ILE A 386 2.77 27.33 6.00
N ASP A 387 4.06 27.61 6.21
CA ASP A 387 4.55 28.13 7.49
C ASP A 387 4.06 29.56 7.75
N GLU A 388 4.14 30.46 6.77
CA GLU A 388 3.70 31.85 6.88
C GLU A 388 2.20 31.96 7.19
N GLY A 389 1.37 31.19 6.47
CA GLY A 389 -0.07 31.21 6.63
C GLY A 389 -0.58 30.25 7.71
N ASN A 390 0.28 29.44 8.34
CA ASN A 390 -0.12 28.31 9.18
C ASN A 390 -1.24 27.47 8.50
N LEU A 391 -1.05 27.18 7.20
CA LEU A 391 -2.08 26.58 6.38
C LEU A 391 -2.23 25.08 6.70
N ILE A 392 -3.46 24.61 6.75
CA ILE A 392 -3.78 23.19 6.76
C ILE A 392 -3.92 22.75 5.31
N VAL A 393 -2.88 22.14 4.78
CA VAL A 393 -2.86 21.59 3.42
C VAL A 393 -3.06 20.09 3.43
N GLY A 394 -3.49 19.54 2.29
CA GLY A 394 -3.89 18.15 2.15
C GLY A 394 -2.95 17.29 1.32
N SER A 395 -3.08 15.98 1.51
CA SER A 395 -2.62 14.96 0.57
C SER A 395 -3.75 13.99 0.25
N VAL A 396 -3.76 13.49 -0.99
CA VAL A 396 -4.63 12.39 -1.41
C VAL A 396 -3.75 11.28 -1.99
N ILE A 397 -3.78 10.11 -1.37
CA ILE A 397 -2.89 9.00 -1.69
C ILE A 397 -3.65 7.69 -1.80
N SER A 398 -3.25 6.81 -2.69
CA SER A 398 -3.82 5.46 -2.82
C SER A 398 -3.17 4.44 -1.89
N GLY A 399 -2.57 4.89 -0.81
CA GLY A 399 -1.90 4.05 0.18
C GLY A 399 -2.86 3.37 1.17
N ASN A 400 -2.30 2.88 2.27
CA ASN A 400 -3.02 2.21 3.34
C ASN A 400 -2.95 2.96 4.68
N ARG A 401 -2.04 3.90 4.84
CA ARG A 401 -1.84 4.71 6.06
C ARG A 401 -1.69 6.18 5.75
N ASN A 402 -2.36 7.00 6.53
CA ASN A 402 -2.42 8.45 6.37
C ASN A 402 -2.21 9.19 7.70
N PHE A 403 -1.47 8.60 8.65
CA PHE A 403 -1.23 9.23 9.94
C PHE A 403 -0.52 10.58 9.78
N GLU A 404 -0.89 11.54 10.61
CA GLU A 404 -0.24 12.85 10.66
C GLU A 404 1.27 12.71 10.90
N GLY A 405 2.06 13.47 10.15
CA GLY A 405 3.52 13.41 10.17
C GLY A 405 4.15 12.22 9.42
N ARG A 406 3.35 11.20 9.04
CA ARG A 406 3.86 10.05 8.31
C ARG A 406 4.02 10.30 6.82
N VAL A 407 3.04 10.93 6.16
CA VAL A 407 3.10 11.22 4.72
C VAL A 407 4.10 12.34 4.45
N HIS A 408 3.96 13.45 5.17
CA HIS A 408 4.88 14.58 5.16
C HIS A 408 4.68 15.43 6.42
N GLN A 409 5.76 15.96 6.99
CA GLN A 409 5.71 16.70 8.26
C GLN A 409 4.83 17.97 8.21
N LYS A 410 4.78 18.62 7.05
CA LYS A 410 4.02 19.87 6.84
C LYS A 410 2.57 19.62 6.40
N VAL A 411 2.18 18.40 6.04
CA VAL A 411 0.86 18.06 5.52
C VAL A 411 0.03 17.42 6.62
N LYS A 412 -1.03 18.11 7.05
CA LYS A 412 -1.83 17.71 8.21
C LYS A 412 -3.14 16.99 7.86
N ALA A 413 -3.69 17.23 6.68
CA ALA A 413 -4.94 16.62 6.21
C ALA A 413 -4.64 15.55 5.16
N ASN A 414 -4.54 14.29 5.57
CA ASN A 414 -4.12 13.19 4.72
C ASN A 414 -5.29 12.24 4.46
N TYR A 415 -5.63 12.01 3.19
CA TYR A 415 -6.75 11.15 2.81
C TYR A 415 -6.29 9.98 1.95
N LEU A 416 -6.83 8.80 2.27
CA LEU A 416 -6.73 7.61 1.43
C LEU A 416 -7.87 7.63 0.42
N ALA A 417 -7.56 7.30 -0.83
CA ALA A 417 -8.53 7.25 -1.92
C ALA A 417 -8.13 6.22 -2.98
N SER A 418 -9.08 5.87 -3.85
CA SER A 418 -8.77 5.06 -5.03
C SER A 418 -7.81 5.79 -5.98
N PRO A 419 -6.98 5.08 -6.76
CA PRO A 419 -6.11 5.68 -7.76
C PRO A 419 -6.80 6.65 -8.73
N PRO A 420 -8.01 6.39 -9.25
CA PRO A 420 -8.73 7.39 -10.05
C PRO A 420 -9.05 8.67 -9.27
N LEU A 421 -9.48 8.56 -8.01
CA LEU A 421 -9.74 9.73 -7.17
C LEU A 421 -8.46 10.50 -6.84
N VAL A 422 -7.31 9.84 -6.71
CA VAL A 422 -6.01 10.54 -6.56
C VAL A 422 -5.74 11.45 -7.76
N VAL A 423 -5.99 10.96 -8.99
CA VAL A 423 -5.84 11.78 -10.21
C VAL A 423 -6.86 12.92 -10.24
N ALA A 424 -8.11 12.64 -9.89
CA ALA A 424 -9.18 13.64 -9.86
C ALA A 424 -8.84 14.78 -8.87
N TYR A 425 -8.44 14.43 -7.65
CA TYR A 425 -8.06 15.42 -6.64
C TYR A 425 -6.77 16.19 -6.96
N ALA A 426 -5.84 15.58 -7.70
CA ALA A 426 -4.66 16.29 -8.21
C ALA A 426 -5.04 17.40 -9.20
N ILE A 427 -6.04 17.14 -10.05
CA ILE A 427 -6.56 18.12 -11.02
C ILE A 427 -7.35 19.20 -10.28
N ALA A 428 -8.28 18.82 -9.40
CA ALA A 428 -9.07 19.76 -8.59
C ALA A 428 -8.19 20.64 -7.68
N GLY A 429 -7.11 20.08 -7.16
CA GLY A 429 -6.14 20.76 -6.32
C GLY A 429 -6.62 21.13 -4.92
N THR A 430 -7.82 20.74 -4.50
CA THR A 430 -8.43 21.15 -3.24
C THR A 430 -9.35 20.08 -2.66
N LEU A 431 -9.45 20.03 -1.33
CA LEU A 431 -10.45 19.24 -0.60
C LEU A 431 -11.82 19.94 -0.56
N ASP A 432 -11.87 21.24 -0.83
CA ASP A 432 -13.08 22.07 -0.84
C ASP A 432 -13.79 21.96 -2.21
N ILE A 433 -14.22 20.76 -2.55
CA ILE A 433 -14.91 20.46 -3.80
C ILE A 433 -16.00 19.41 -3.59
N ASP A 434 -17.13 19.59 -4.26
CA ASP A 434 -18.20 18.62 -4.41
C ASP A 434 -18.22 18.15 -5.87
N PHE A 435 -17.74 16.97 -6.14
CA PHE A 435 -17.60 16.43 -7.51
C PHE A 435 -18.93 16.20 -8.23
N GLU A 436 -20.06 16.21 -7.55
CA GLU A 436 -21.39 16.13 -8.17
C GLU A 436 -21.88 17.50 -8.64
N GLN A 437 -21.42 18.59 -8.01
CA GLN A 437 -21.92 19.93 -8.26
C GLN A 437 -20.87 20.89 -8.81
N ASP A 438 -19.62 20.71 -8.42
CA ASP A 438 -18.52 21.61 -8.81
C ASP A 438 -17.74 21.03 -9.99
N PRO A 439 -17.35 21.85 -10.97
CA PRO A 439 -16.48 21.40 -12.05
C PRO A 439 -15.07 21.09 -11.48
N ILE A 440 -14.46 20.01 -11.99
CA ILE A 440 -13.08 19.65 -11.66
C ILE A 440 -12.04 20.59 -12.29
N GLY A 441 -12.45 21.30 -13.35
CA GLY A 441 -11.63 22.26 -14.08
C GLY A 441 -12.38 22.81 -15.29
N THR A 442 -11.64 23.44 -16.17
CA THR A 442 -12.16 23.98 -17.44
C THR A 442 -11.38 23.39 -18.61
N ASP A 443 -12.06 23.09 -19.71
CA ASP A 443 -11.42 22.59 -20.92
C ASP A 443 -10.66 23.70 -21.68
N SER A 444 -10.06 23.31 -22.81
CA SER A 444 -9.30 24.24 -23.67
C SER A 444 -10.17 25.34 -24.31
N GLU A 445 -11.49 25.20 -24.30
CA GLU A 445 -12.46 26.18 -24.82
C GLU A 445 -13.06 27.03 -23.68
N GLY A 446 -12.65 26.81 -22.43
CA GLY A 446 -13.13 27.52 -21.25
C GLY A 446 -14.46 26.98 -20.71
N GLN A 447 -14.91 25.79 -21.14
CA GLN A 447 -16.13 25.17 -20.63
C GLN A 447 -15.83 24.37 -19.35
N PRO A 448 -16.77 24.36 -18.38
CA PRO A 448 -16.62 23.56 -17.17
C PRO A 448 -16.63 22.06 -17.51
N VAL A 449 -15.73 21.31 -16.88
CA VAL A 449 -15.65 19.85 -16.98
C VAL A 449 -16.03 19.26 -15.63
N MET A 450 -17.03 18.38 -15.61
CA MET A 450 -17.42 17.64 -14.41
C MET A 450 -16.62 16.35 -14.28
N LEU A 451 -16.50 15.81 -13.07
CA LEU A 451 -15.81 14.52 -12.86
C LEU A 451 -16.44 13.40 -13.70
N GLY A 452 -17.77 13.36 -13.79
CA GLY A 452 -18.49 12.38 -14.60
C GLY A 452 -18.17 12.42 -16.11
N ASP A 453 -17.69 13.55 -16.64
CA ASP A 453 -17.31 13.69 -18.05
C ASP A 453 -15.99 12.97 -18.39
N ILE A 454 -15.19 12.66 -17.37
CA ILE A 454 -13.86 12.04 -17.52
C ILE A 454 -13.73 10.70 -16.78
N TRP A 455 -14.71 10.34 -15.94
CA TRP A 455 -14.68 9.08 -15.19
C TRP A 455 -14.79 7.88 -16.14
N PRO A 456 -13.91 6.87 -16.02
CA PRO A 456 -13.96 5.70 -16.89
C PRO A 456 -15.18 4.82 -16.59
N THR A 457 -15.74 4.20 -17.61
CA THR A 457 -16.78 3.18 -17.43
C THR A 457 -16.16 1.83 -17.10
N ASP A 458 -16.89 0.97 -16.38
CA ASP A 458 -16.43 -0.41 -16.08
C ASP A 458 -16.21 -1.23 -17.37
N GLY A 459 -16.95 -0.92 -18.43
CA GLY A 459 -16.79 -1.53 -19.75
C GLY A 459 -15.43 -1.21 -20.36
N GLU A 460 -15.07 0.06 -20.35
CA GLU A 460 -13.78 0.59 -20.84
C GLU A 460 -12.59 -0.02 -20.07
N ILE A 461 -12.71 -0.08 -18.73
CA ILE A 461 -11.67 -0.69 -17.88
C ILE A 461 -11.49 -2.17 -18.25
N ARG A 462 -12.59 -2.94 -18.35
CA ARG A 462 -12.52 -4.37 -18.71
C ARG A 462 -11.93 -4.62 -20.09
N GLU A 463 -12.28 -3.79 -21.08
CA GLU A 463 -11.73 -3.89 -22.44
C GLU A 463 -10.22 -3.67 -22.43
N VAL A 464 -9.75 -2.59 -21.81
CA VAL A 464 -8.32 -2.28 -21.69
C VAL A 464 -7.56 -3.36 -20.89
N MET A 465 -8.17 -3.87 -19.80
CA MET A 465 -7.57 -4.98 -19.03
C MET A 465 -7.36 -6.22 -19.91
N ALA A 466 -8.37 -6.61 -20.68
CA ALA A 466 -8.31 -7.80 -21.51
C ALA A 466 -7.25 -7.70 -22.62
N GLU A 467 -6.98 -6.49 -23.11
CA GLU A 467 -5.98 -6.25 -24.14
C GLU A 467 -4.56 -6.10 -23.58
N ALA A 468 -4.42 -5.46 -22.42
CA ALA A 468 -3.12 -5.04 -21.89
C ALA A 468 -2.47 -6.05 -20.94
N ILE A 469 -3.22 -6.99 -20.35
CA ILE A 469 -2.68 -7.89 -19.31
C ILE A 469 -2.67 -9.33 -19.82
N THR A 470 -1.49 -9.92 -19.90
CA THR A 470 -1.29 -11.29 -20.38
C THR A 470 -0.34 -12.09 -19.48
N PRO A 471 -0.44 -13.44 -19.47
CA PRO A 471 0.48 -14.29 -18.72
C PRO A 471 1.95 -14.13 -19.16
N GLU A 472 2.18 -13.85 -20.43
CA GLU A 472 3.52 -13.65 -21.00
C GLU A 472 4.22 -12.45 -20.35
N MET A 473 3.49 -11.38 -20.06
CA MET A 473 3.98 -10.18 -19.37
C MET A 473 4.54 -10.53 -17.99
N PHE A 474 3.82 -11.33 -17.21
CA PHE A 474 4.29 -11.80 -15.90
C PHE A 474 5.54 -12.67 -16.06
N ASN A 475 5.49 -13.67 -16.93
CA ASN A 475 6.61 -14.58 -17.18
C ASN A 475 7.88 -13.81 -17.61
N GLU A 476 7.75 -12.85 -18.49
CA GLU A 476 8.88 -12.04 -18.95
C GLU A 476 9.50 -11.23 -17.80
N ARG A 477 8.66 -10.57 -16.98
CA ARG A 477 9.15 -9.74 -15.87
C ARG A 477 9.74 -10.55 -14.74
N TYR A 478 9.16 -11.67 -14.40
CA TYR A 478 9.64 -12.51 -13.31
C TYR A 478 10.79 -13.43 -13.69
N SER A 479 10.99 -13.76 -14.97
CA SER A 479 12.17 -14.50 -15.43
C SER A 479 13.51 -13.83 -15.09
N THR A 480 13.52 -12.50 -14.95
CA THR A 480 14.70 -11.69 -14.64
C THR A 480 14.65 -10.98 -13.29
N VAL A 481 13.67 -11.32 -12.44
CA VAL A 481 13.44 -10.59 -11.17
C VAL A 481 14.63 -10.64 -10.22
N MET A 482 15.37 -11.75 -10.22
CA MET A 482 16.54 -11.99 -9.36
C MET A 482 17.82 -11.32 -9.87
N SER A 483 17.84 -10.75 -11.08
CA SER A 483 19.00 -10.14 -11.71
C SER A 483 18.81 -8.62 -11.88
N GLU A 484 19.83 -7.87 -11.48
CA GLU A 484 19.94 -6.43 -11.68
C GLU A 484 21.43 -6.08 -11.80
N PRO A 485 21.86 -5.35 -12.83
CA PRO A 485 23.31 -5.13 -13.09
C PRO A 485 24.08 -4.54 -11.92
N ARG A 486 23.51 -3.58 -11.17
CA ARG A 486 24.15 -2.98 -9.99
C ARG A 486 24.26 -4.00 -8.85
N TRP A 487 23.20 -4.78 -8.63
CA TRP A 487 23.17 -5.86 -7.64
C TRP A 487 24.18 -6.95 -7.99
N ASP A 488 24.23 -7.36 -9.25
CA ASP A 488 25.10 -8.43 -9.71
C ASP A 488 26.59 -8.04 -9.61
N SER A 489 26.89 -6.73 -9.70
CA SER A 489 28.25 -6.19 -9.57
C SER A 489 28.73 -6.00 -8.13
N ILE A 490 27.87 -6.18 -7.11
CA ILE A 490 28.28 -6.04 -5.70
C ILE A 490 29.28 -7.15 -5.36
N PRO A 491 30.51 -6.80 -4.95
CA PRO A 491 31.50 -7.80 -4.55
C PRO A 491 31.07 -8.48 -3.25
N SER A 492 31.11 -9.79 -3.23
CA SER A 492 30.82 -10.61 -2.05
C SER A 492 31.49 -11.97 -2.20
N GLU A 493 31.94 -12.53 -1.08
CA GLU A 493 32.49 -13.86 -0.97
C GLU A 493 31.73 -14.66 0.07
N ALA A 494 31.45 -15.92 -0.24
CA ALA A 494 30.84 -16.84 0.71
C ALA A 494 31.79 -17.13 1.88
N SER A 495 31.28 -17.05 3.09
CA SER A 495 32.05 -17.35 4.32
C SER A 495 31.09 -17.74 5.46
N ASP A 496 31.59 -18.49 6.44
CA ASP A 496 30.80 -18.90 7.60
C ASP A 496 30.37 -17.72 8.50
N LEU A 497 31.18 -16.66 8.51
CA LEU A 497 30.90 -15.45 9.28
C LEU A 497 30.97 -14.22 8.36
N TYR A 498 30.04 -13.29 8.59
CA TYR A 498 30.08 -12.00 7.89
C TYR A 498 31.29 -11.18 8.35
N PRO A 499 32.08 -10.58 7.45
CA PRO A 499 33.24 -9.76 7.79
C PRO A 499 32.78 -8.35 8.25
N TRP A 500 32.38 -8.22 9.50
CA TRP A 500 31.91 -6.96 10.08
C TRP A 500 32.95 -5.85 9.96
N ALA A 501 32.54 -4.66 9.55
CA ALA A 501 33.35 -3.45 9.54
C ALA A 501 33.23 -2.75 10.91
N PRO A 502 34.30 -2.71 11.74
CA PRO A 502 34.21 -2.16 13.10
C PRO A 502 33.84 -0.67 13.15
N GLU A 503 34.20 0.08 12.11
CA GLU A 503 33.92 1.51 11.96
C GLU A 503 32.52 1.83 11.45
N SER A 504 31.76 0.85 10.93
CA SER A 504 30.42 1.07 10.43
C SER A 504 29.48 1.51 11.55
N THR A 505 28.66 2.51 11.27
CA THR A 505 27.55 2.94 12.12
C THR A 505 26.21 2.42 11.64
N TYR A 506 26.18 1.69 10.51
CA TYR A 506 24.96 1.24 9.84
C TYR A 506 24.75 -0.27 9.94
N VAL A 507 25.68 -1.09 9.41
CA VAL A 507 25.63 -2.56 9.53
C VAL A 507 26.67 -3.00 10.55
N ARG A 508 26.24 -3.15 11.81
CA ARG A 508 27.09 -3.41 12.96
C ARG A 508 26.80 -4.75 13.60
N LEU A 509 27.85 -5.37 14.14
CA LEU A 509 27.66 -6.50 15.04
C LEU A 509 26.88 -6.03 16.28
N PRO A 510 25.71 -6.63 16.58
CA PRO A 510 24.90 -6.22 17.73
C PRO A 510 25.62 -6.45 19.07
N SER A 511 25.62 -5.44 19.94
CA SER A 511 26.28 -5.51 21.23
C SER A 511 25.66 -6.52 22.19
N PHE A 512 24.42 -6.92 21.99
CA PHE A 512 23.76 -7.92 22.83
C PHE A 512 24.32 -9.35 22.63
N PHE A 513 25.15 -9.57 21.61
CA PHE A 513 25.92 -10.82 21.47
C PHE A 513 27.24 -10.81 22.30
N GLU A 514 27.65 -9.65 22.84
CA GLU A 514 28.86 -9.60 23.67
C GLU A 514 28.66 -10.40 24.95
N GLY A 515 29.54 -11.38 25.18
CA GLY A 515 29.50 -12.21 26.38
C GLY A 515 28.41 -13.30 26.39
N ILE A 516 27.70 -13.51 25.28
CA ILE A 516 26.70 -14.58 25.21
C ILE A 516 27.35 -15.94 25.42
N GLN A 517 26.71 -16.79 26.23
CA GLN A 517 27.16 -18.14 26.53
C GLN A 517 26.23 -19.16 25.84
N PRO A 518 26.75 -20.40 25.57
CA PRO A 518 25.92 -21.47 25.00
C PRO A 518 24.72 -21.83 25.87
N GLU A 519 24.87 -21.74 27.17
CA GLU A 519 23.82 -21.96 28.17
C GLU A 519 23.36 -20.61 28.72
N PRO A 520 22.05 -20.32 28.73
CA PRO A 520 21.55 -19.07 29.28
C PRO A 520 21.73 -19.03 30.79
N ASP A 521 22.05 -17.85 31.32
CA ASP A 521 22.07 -17.62 32.77
C ASP A 521 20.68 -17.87 33.39
N PRO A 522 20.59 -18.35 34.63
CA PRO A 522 19.33 -18.46 35.33
C PRO A 522 18.62 -17.12 35.43
N ILE A 523 17.28 -17.15 35.31
CA ILE A 523 16.46 -15.95 35.48
C ILE A 523 16.68 -15.41 36.91
N SER A 524 17.08 -14.14 37.00
CA SER A 524 17.32 -13.44 38.28
C SER A 524 16.48 -12.16 38.35
N SER A 525 16.31 -11.65 39.58
CA SER A 525 15.66 -10.35 39.78
C SER A 525 16.53 -9.24 39.21
N ILE A 526 15.89 -8.27 38.57
CA ILE A 526 16.52 -7.03 38.10
C ILE A 526 16.44 -6.01 39.22
N GLU A 527 17.59 -5.65 39.80
CA GLU A 527 17.69 -4.71 40.92
C GLU A 527 18.44 -3.44 40.50
N GLY A 528 18.00 -2.28 41.02
CA GLY A 528 18.68 -1.00 40.79
C GLY A 528 18.55 -0.43 39.38
N ALA A 529 17.64 -0.94 38.54
CA ALA A 529 17.41 -0.40 37.20
C ALA A 529 16.77 0.99 37.26
N HIS A 530 17.25 1.88 36.42
CA HIS A 530 16.68 3.23 36.23
C HIS A 530 15.74 3.27 35.04
N VAL A 531 14.65 4.02 35.17
CA VAL A 531 13.73 4.27 34.05
C VAL A 531 14.42 5.19 33.04
N LEU A 532 14.65 4.70 31.83
CA LEU A 532 15.22 5.49 30.73
C LEU A 532 14.15 6.31 30.02
N LEU A 533 12.99 5.70 29.75
CA LEU A 533 11.84 6.32 29.09
C LEU A 533 10.56 5.89 29.81
N ASN A 534 9.64 6.83 29.97
CA ASN A 534 8.29 6.57 30.45
C ASN A 534 7.31 7.09 29.38
N LEU A 535 6.80 6.21 28.57
CA LEU A 535 5.91 6.51 27.46
C LEU A 535 4.47 6.09 27.81
N GLY A 536 3.48 6.73 27.19
CA GLY A 536 2.09 6.32 27.27
C GLY A 536 1.80 5.07 26.44
N ASP A 537 0.52 4.71 26.36
CA ASP A 537 0.05 3.58 25.56
C ASP A 537 0.11 3.87 24.07
N SER A 538 0.09 2.80 23.27
CA SER A 538 0.01 2.85 21.80
C SER A 538 1.20 3.55 21.11
N VAL A 539 2.36 3.58 21.72
CA VAL A 539 3.60 4.06 21.09
C VAL A 539 4.12 3.00 20.13
N THR A 540 4.39 3.43 18.89
CA THR A 540 4.94 2.59 17.82
C THR A 540 6.34 3.03 17.44
N THR A 541 7.02 2.25 16.62
CA THR A 541 8.33 2.61 16.07
C THR A 541 8.30 3.91 15.25
N ASP A 542 7.18 4.25 14.62
CA ASP A 542 7.00 5.53 13.91
C ASP A 542 7.12 6.75 14.84
N HIS A 543 6.76 6.61 16.12
CA HIS A 543 6.92 7.68 17.12
C HIS A 543 8.37 7.85 17.59
N ILE A 544 9.16 6.77 17.57
CA ILE A 544 10.53 6.74 18.07
C ILE A 544 11.52 7.05 16.95
N SER A 545 11.33 6.45 15.79
CA SER A 545 12.18 6.57 14.62
C SER A 545 11.32 6.57 13.35
N PRO A 546 10.65 7.69 13.03
CA PRO A 546 9.80 7.78 11.86
C PRO A 546 10.62 7.63 10.58
N ALA A 547 10.01 7.00 9.56
CA ALA A 547 10.57 7.00 8.22
C ALA A 547 10.46 8.40 7.60
N GLY A 548 11.30 8.69 6.61
CA GLY A 548 11.30 9.95 5.89
C GLY A 548 12.65 10.69 5.95
N ALA A 549 12.68 11.88 5.36
CA ALA A 549 13.86 12.73 5.37
C ALA A 549 13.91 13.59 6.64
N PHE A 550 15.06 13.62 7.28
CA PHE A 550 15.34 14.56 8.37
C PHE A 550 16.24 15.68 7.87
N PRO A 551 16.01 16.93 8.29
CA PRO A 551 16.98 17.99 8.01
C PRO A 551 18.32 17.66 8.68
N HIS A 552 19.40 18.00 8.01
CA HIS A 552 20.72 17.97 8.64
C HIS A 552 20.71 19.00 9.78
N SER A 553 21.06 18.54 10.99
CA SER A 553 21.18 19.39 12.18
C SER A 553 22.36 20.34 12.09
#